data_fce3fd431b7eaaf9d5040c6c28af15b6
#
_entry.id   fce3fd431b7eaaf9d5040c6c28af15b6
#
_cell.length_a   1.000
_cell.length_b   1.000
_cell.length_c   1.000
_cell.angle_alpha   90.00
_cell.angle_beta   90.00
_cell.angle_gamma   90.00
#
_symmetry.space_group_name_H-M   'P 1'
#
loop_
_entity.id
_entity.type
_entity.pdbx_description
1 polymer ?
#
loop_
_entity_poly.entity_id
_entity_poly.type
_entity_poly.pdbx_seq_one_letter_code
_entity_poly.pdbx_strand_id
1 'polypeptide(L)'
;MSLIKAGNDSGGRDAINRLIKAYNFSSRQQLCEHLDVSKSTMANRYLRDSFPAEWVIQCALETGISLLWLATGQGDMYASENEEKNLKNETSVTVRPL
;
A
#
# COMPACT_ATOMS: atom_id res chain seq x y z
N MET A 1 -10.71 16.42 -0.39
CA MET A 1 -11.12 15.22 -1.00
C MET A 1 -10.27 14.04 -0.60
N SER A 2 -10.84 12.92 -0.32
CA SER A 2 -10.03 11.81 0.12
C SER A 2 -9.61 10.94 -1.04
N LEU A 3 -8.43 10.37 -0.94
CA LEU A 3 -7.91 9.46 -1.95
C LEU A 3 -8.69 8.16 -1.94
N ILE A 4 -9.19 7.80 -0.80
CA ILE A 4 -10.03 6.62 -0.64
C ILE A 4 -11.35 7.12 -0.14
N LYS A 5 -12.39 6.88 -0.91
CA LYS A 5 -13.68 7.43 -0.55
C LYS A 5 -14.25 6.76 0.68
N ALA A 6 -14.71 7.58 1.59
CA ALA A 6 -15.34 7.05 2.77
C ALA A 6 -16.62 6.33 2.36
N GLY A 7 -16.85 5.19 2.90
CA GLY A 7 -18.04 4.43 2.61
C GLY A 7 -18.05 3.75 1.25
N ASN A 8 -17.01 3.97 0.46
CA ASN A 8 -16.89 3.34 -0.84
C ASN A 8 -15.65 2.46 -0.82
N ASP A 9 -15.87 1.19 -0.55
CA ASP A 9 -14.78 0.24 -0.37
C ASP A 9 -14.39 -0.35 -1.72
N SER A 10 -13.87 0.48 -2.59
CA SER A 10 -13.51 0.04 -3.94
C SER A 10 -12.02 0.22 -4.16
N GLY A 11 -11.56 -0.28 -5.31
CA GLY A 11 -10.14 -0.17 -5.67
C GLY A 11 -9.31 -1.32 -5.19
N GLY A 12 -9.96 -2.38 -4.69
CA GLY A 12 -9.23 -3.52 -4.15
C GLY A 12 -8.46 -4.30 -5.18
N ARG A 13 -9.04 -4.49 -6.38
CA ARG A 13 -8.33 -5.26 -7.41
C ARG A 13 -7.04 -4.59 -7.80
N ASP A 14 -7.11 -3.30 -8.04
CA ASP A 14 -5.92 -2.57 -8.45
C ASP A 14 -4.89 -2.56 -7.33
N ALA A 15 -5.35 -2.38 -6.09
CA ALA A 15 -4.44 -2.39 -4.94
C ALA A 15 -3.78 -3.77 -4.80
N ILE A 16 -4.55 -4.85 -4.93
CA ILE A 16 -4.00 -6.19 -4.82
C ILE A 16 -2.94 -6.41 -5.91
N ASN A 17 -3.23 -5.97 -7.12
CA ASN A 17 -2.25 -6.11 -8.20
C ASN A 17 -0.99 -5.30 -7.92
N ARG A 18 -1.14 -4.13 -7.31
CA ARG A 18 0.02 -3.32 -6.94
C ARG A 18 0.83 -4.00 -5.82
N LEU A 19 0.14 -4.67 -4.88
CA LEU A 19 0.85 -5.42 -3.84
C LEU A 19 1.70 -6.52 -4.44
N ILE A 20 1.15 -7.26 -5.39
CA ILE A 20 1.88 -8.32 -6.06
C ILE A 20 3.13 -7.75 -6.71
N LYS A 21 2.99 -6.63 -7.38
CA LYS A 21 4.12 -5.99 -8.03
C LYS A 21 5.14 -5.49 -7.02
N ALA A 22 4.67 -4.92 -5.93
CA ALA A 22 5.55 -4.36 -4.91
C ALA A 22 6.41 -5.43 -4.26
N TYR A 23 5.82 -6.58 -3.97
CA TYR A 23 6.58 -7.69 -3.39
C TYR A 23 7.35 -8.48 -4.43
N ASN A 24 7.17 -8.15 -5.71
CA ASN A 24 7.82 -8.87 -6.80
C ASN A 24 7.37 -10.32 -6.86
N PHE A 25 6.10 -10.54 -6.58
CA PHE A 25 5.50 -11.86 -6.69
C PHE A 25 4.94 -12.05 -8.09
N SER A 26 4.66 -13.30 -8.46
CA SER A 26 4.12 -13.58 -9.78
C SER A 26 2.64 -13.95 -9.75
N SER A 27 2.06 -14.08 -8.55
CA SER A 27 0.67 -14.52 -8.49
C SER A 27 0.03 -14.08 -7.17
N ARG A 28 -1.31 -14.12 -7.18
CA ARG A 28 -2.05 -13.84 -5.95
C ARG A 28 -1.81 -14.91 -4.89
N GLN A 29 -1.51 -16.13 -5.33
CA GLN A 29 -1.24 -17.19 -4.39
C GLN A 29 -0.01 -16.88 -3.55
N GLN A 30 1.04 -16.37 -4.19
CA GLN A 30 2.23 -15.97 -3.44
C GLN A 30 1.91 -14.88 -2.44
N LEU A 31 1.05 -13.95 -2.83
CA LEU A 31 0.65 -12.88 -1.93
C LEU A 31 -0.15 -13.45 -0.76
N CYS A 32 -1.04 -14.40 -1.01
CA CYS A 32 -1.79 -15.06 0.06
C CYS A 32 -0.86 -15.70 1.07
N GLU A 33 0.15 -16.38 0.58
CA GLU A 33 1.09 -17.08 1.45
C GLU A 33 1.88 -16.10 2.29
N HIS A 34 2.30 -15.02 1.67
CA HIS A 34 3.08 -14.02 2.39
C HIS A 34 2.25 -13.32 3.46
N LEU A 35 1.01 -12.99 3.14
CA LEU A 35 0.13 -12.30 4.07
C LEU A 35 -0.55 -13.23 5.06
N ASP A 36 -0.40 -14.53 4.84
CA ASP A 36 -1.05 -15.54 5.68
C ASP A 36 -2.57 -15.38 5.66
N VAL A 37 -3.12 -15.20 4.47
CA VAL A 37 -4.56 -15.14 4.29
C VAL A 37 -5.00 -16.29 3.41
N SER A 38 -6.25 -16.70 3.56
CA SER A 38 -6.77 -17.81 2.79
C SER A 38 -7.04 -17.37 1.36
N LYS A 39 -7.08 -18.38 0.46
CA LYS A 39 -7.42 -18.11 -0.92
C LYS A 39 -8.81 -17.51 -1.05
N SER A 40 -9.75 -17.97 -0.22
CA SER A 40 -11.10 -17.47 -0.29
C SER A 40 -11.19 -16.03 0.18
N THR A 41 -10.43 -15.65 1.20
CA THR A 41 -10.39 -14.27 1.63
C THR A 41 -9.87 -13.38 0.52
N MET A 42 -8.78 -13.80 -0.12
CA MET A 42 -8.20 -13.05 -1.22
C MET A 42 -9.18 -12.93 -2.38
N ALA A 43 -9.82 -14.06 -2.73
CA ALA A 43 -10.75 -14.08 -3.84
C ALA A 43 -11.94 -13.18 -3.57
N ASN A 44 -12.45 -13.18 -2.34
CA ASN A 44 -13.58 -12.33 -2.00
C ASN A 44 -13.22 -10.86 -2.10
N ARG A 45 -12.06 -10.48 -1.61
CA ARG A 45 -11.63 -9.10 -1.72
C ARG A 45 -11.49 -8.68 -3.18
N TYR A 46 -10.93 -9.57 -3.98
CA TYR A 46 -10.74 -9.27 -5.39
C TYR A 46 -12.07 -9.17 -6.12
N LEU A 47 -12.99 -10.11 -5.86
CA LEU A 47 -14.29 -10.10 -6.50
C LEU A 47 -15.12 -8.88 -6.13
N ARG A 48 -15.07 -8.51 -4.87
CA ARG A 48 -15.85 -7.37 -4.38
C ARG A 48 -15.14 -6.06 -4.60
N ASP A 49 -13.93 -6.11 -5.10
CA ASP A 49 -13.12 -4.91 -5.30
C ASP A 49 -12.94 -4.15 -3.98
N SER A 50 -12.88 -4.89 -2.87
CA SER A 50 -12.73 -4.30 -1.54
C SER A 50 -11.30 -3.83 -1.31
N PHE A 51 -11.13 -2.64 -0.82
CA PHE A 51 -9.80 -2.08 -0.62
C PHE A 51 -9.13 -2.73 0.61
N PRO A 52 -7.97 -3.35 0.42
CA PRO A 52 -7.30 -4.06 1.52
C PRO A 52 -6.35 -3.16 2.27
N ALA A 53 -6.89 -2.25 3.06
CA ALA A 53 -6.08 -1.23 3.73
C ALA A 53 -4.98 -1.84 4.57
N GLU A 54 -5.30 -2.88 5.33
CA GLU A 54 -4.31 -3.48 6.23
C GLU A 54 -3.15 -4.12 5.46
N TRP A 55 -3.44 -4.69 4.29
CA TRP A 55 -2.39 -5.30 3.47
C TRP A 55 -1.52 -4.23 2.82
N VAL A 56 -2.14 -3.12 2.44
CA VAL A 56 -1.42 -2.01 1.85
C VAL A 56 -0.44 -1.40 2.84
N ILE A 57 -0.90 -1.20 4.07
CA ILE A 57 -0.04 -0.65 5.10
C ILE A 57 1.11 -1.60 5.40
N GLN A 58 0.81 -2.89 5.52
CA GLN A 58 1.85 -3.87 5.78
C GLN A 58 2.90 -3.86 4.68
N CYS A 59 2.45 -3.83 3.42
CA CYS A 59 3.38 -3.82 2.30
C CYS A 59 4.27 -2.60 2.32
N ALA A 60 3.69 -1.43 2.60
CA ALA A 60 4.48 -0.20 2.64
C ALA A 60 5.55 -0.29 3.72
N LEU A 61 5.19 -0.86 4.86
CA LEU A 61 6.15 -0.98 5.96
C LEU A 61 7.24 -2.00 5.66
N GLU A 62 6.88 -3.09 4.99
CA GLU A 62 7.85 -4.15 4.72
C GLU A 62 8.77 -3.84 3.55
N THR A 63 8.26 -3.15 2.53
CA THR A 63 9.02 -2.94 1.32
C THR A 63 9.61 -1.54 1.20
N GLY A 64 9.07 -0.59 1.93
CA GLY A 64 9.47 0.81 1.76
C GLY A 64 8.86 1.45 0.53
N ILE A 65 7.96 0.75 -0.15
CA ILE A 65 7.31 1.30 -1.32
C ILE A 65 6.25 2.30 -0.89
N SER A 66 6.05 3.32 -1.70
CA SER A 66 5.20 4.43 -1.38
C SER A 66 3.77 3.98 -1.05
N LEU A 67 3.28 4.39 0.10
CA LEU A 67 1.92 4.12 0.51
C LEU A 67 0.94 4.75 -0.48
N LEU A 68 1.24 5.95 -0.95
CA LEU A 68 0.39 6.63 -1.91
C LEU A 68 0.27 5.80 -3.18
N TRP A 69 1.40 5.29 -3.68
CA TRP A 69 1.35 4.49 -4.90
C TRP A 69 0.57 3.20 -4.67
N LEU A 70 0.81 2.54 -3.55
CA LEU A 70 0.12 1.28 -3.26
C LEU A 70 -1.39 1.49 -3.15
N ALA A 71 -1.79 2.58 -2.54
CA ALA A 71 -3.21 2.83 -2.30
C ALA A 71 -3.93 3.38 -3.52
N THR A 72 -3.26 4.20 -4.32
CA THR A 72 -3.95 4.94 -5.38
C THR A 72 -3.37 4.73 -6.76
N GLY A 73 -2.17 4.22 -6.88
CA GLY A 73 -1.48 4.12 -8.16
C GLY A 73 -0.85 5.43 -8.62
N GLN A 74 -0.95 6.46 -7.81
CA GLN A 74 -0.40 7.76 -8.17
C GLN A 74 0.99 7.92 -7.59
N GLY A 75 1.79 8.72 -8.27
CA GLY A 75 3.14 8.99 -7.82
C GLY A 75 4.08 7.86 -8.18
N ASP A 76 5.26 7.91 -7.62
CA ASP A 76 6.28 6.91 -7.89
C ASP A 76 6.12 5.73 -6.97
N MET A 77 6.41 4.55 -7.50
CA MET A 77 6.36 3.33 -6.72
C MET A 77 7.29 3.39 -5.52
N TYR A 78 8.48 3.91 -5.73
CA TYR A 78 9.46 4.05 -4.65
C TYR A 78 9.49 5.49 -4.19
N ALA A 79 9.59 5.68 -2.88
CA ALA A 79 9.73 7.02 -2.34
C ALA A 79 11.00 7.64 -2.92
N SER A 80 10.90 8.86 -3.39
CA SER A 80 12.05 9.52 -3.95
C SER A 80 12.99 9.98 -2.82
N GLU A 81 14.24 10.18 -3.18
CA GLU A 81 15.17 10.72 -2.22
C GLU A 81 14.68 12.05 -1.68
N ASN A 82 14.07 12.84 -2.54
CA ASN A 82 13.55 14.14 -2.11
C ASN A 82 12.47 13.99 -1.07
N GLU A 83 11.60 13.02 -1.25
CA GLU A 83 10.56 12.79 -0.27
C GLU A 83 11.15 12.38 1.07
N GLU A 84 12.14 11.51 1.03
CA GLU A 84 12.79 11.08 2.25
C GLU A 84 13.49 12.25 2.94
N LYS A 85 14.15 13.07 2.17
CA LYS A 85 14.84 14.22 2.73
C LYS A 85 13.84 15.17 3.37
N ASN A 86 12.75 15.41 2.69
CA ASN A 86 11.73 16.32 3.22
C ASN A 86 11.17 15.79 4.53
N LEU A 87 10.91 14.49 4.58
CA LEU A 87 10.40 13.90 5.80
C LEU A 87 11.39 14.02 6.94
N LYS A 88 12.65 13.76 6.65
CA LYS A 88 13.67 13.86 7.67
C LYS A 88 13.82 15.29 8.16
N ASN A 89 13.78 16.23 7.24
CA ASN A 89 13.87 17.62 7.63
C ASN A 89 12.71 18.05 8.49
N GLU A 90 11.52 17.63 8.12
CA GLU A 90 10.34 17.95 8.91
C GLU A 90 10.44 17.36 10.28
N THR A 91 10.90 16.13 10.36
CA THR A 91 11.04 15.47 11.64
C THR A 91 12.04 16.20 12.53
N SER A 92 13.14 16.59 11.94
CA SER A 92 14.15 17.31 12.67
C SER A 92 13.60 18.61 13.24
N VAL A 93 12.87 19.33 12.42
CA VAL A 93 12.31 20.60 12.86
C VAL A 93 11.28 20.36 13.96
N THR A 94 10.46 19.37 13.79
CA THR A 94 9.43 19.08 14.75
C THR A 94 10.00 18.65 16.08
N VAL A 95 11.00 17.81 16.01
CA VAL A 95 11.58 17.27 17.21
C VAL A 95 12.36 18.32 17.99
N ARG A 96 12.90 19.28 17.30
CA ARG A 96 13.69 20.26 17.91
C ARG A 96 12.84 21.03 18.82
N PRO A 97 13.01 21.02 19.93
CA PRO A 97 12.18 21.56 20.73
C PRO A 97 12.25 22.76 20.93
N LEU A 98 12.24 22.87 21.02
CA LEU A 98 12.17 23.77 21.33
C LEU A 98 12.52 24.03 22.28
#